data_9ce3617db43d76cfaafea9cf2db15a4c
#
_entry.id   9ce3617db43d76cfaafea9cf2db15a4c
#
_cell.length_a   1.000
_cell.length_b   1.000
_cell.length_c   1.000
_cell.angle_alpha   90.00
_cell.angle_beta   90.00
_cell.angle_gamma   90.00
#
_symmetry.space_group_name_H-M   'P 1'
#
loop_
_entity.id
_entity.type
_entity.pdbx_description
1 polymer ?
#
loop_
_entity_poly.entity_id
_entity_poly.type
_entity_poly.pdbx_seq_one_letter_code
_entity_poly.pdbx_strand_id
1 'polypeptide(L)'
;MMAPAVRQALPKATDRITLGKSGLHVSPICLGMTMSPETVIAAYDAGVNFFFVTGDLHWPMYDGIRKGLAKLLDGNPSRRDEVVVGVVSYLDNPLFAALQFHEVIGEVPGLQRVDLLIAGAVSSDQSFYPRVDAMARARAAGQNGARAIGATFHQRSLAVVSEQYDMLDIRFIRYNSAHPGARRDLFPYFRSVRTSPVFNFKSTMSQVTPQMFEALNLPKSYWVPDVCDYYRFVLTRPEIDGVLCSPMHPEEVQQLARALEKGPLTREEEEYMIWLSSLVHAPVLT
;
A
#
# COMPACT_ATOMS: atom_id res chain seq x y z
N MET A 1 25.27 -11.28 -14.17
CA MET A 1 24.14 -10.67 -13.47
C MET A 1 24.67 -9.91 -12.29
N MET A 2 24.44 -8.59 -12.21
CA MET A 2 24.79 -7.81 -11.02
C MET A 2 23.93 -8.29 -9.85
N ALA A 3 24.51 -8.44 -8.67
CA ALA A 3 23.73 -8.72 -7.46
C ALA A 3 22.67 -7.65 -7.30
N PRO A 4 21.42 -7.99 -6.92
CA PRO A 4 20.41 -6.98 -6.70
C PRO A 4 20.90 -6.01 -5.63
N ALA A 5 20.70 -4.71 -5.88
CA ALA A 5 21.05 -3.69 -4.91
C ALA A 5 20.32 -3.99 -3.58
N VAL A 6 21.06 -3.99 -2.48
CA VAL A 6 20.49 -4.21 -1.15
C VAL A 6 20.24 -2.83 -0.54
N ARG A 7 19.04 -2.63 -0.01
CA ARG A 7 18.72 -1.40 0.74
C ARG A 7 19.57 -1.34 2.01
N GLN A 8 20.17 -0.21 2.29
CA GLN A 8 21.02 -0.04 3.48
C GLN A 8 20.22 0.30 4.74
N ALA A 9 19.10 0.98 4.59
CA ALA A 9 18.20 1.33 5.69
C ALA A 9 16.74 1.29 5.20
N LEU A 10 15.82 0.91 6.06
CA LEU A 10 14.39 0.97 5.76
C LEU A 10 13.88 2.41 5.84
N PRO A 11 12.82 2.76 5.07
CA PRO A 11 12.22 4.08 5.17
C PRO A 11 11.52 4.27 6.51
N LYS A 12 11.54 5.50 7.03
CA LYS A 12 10.85 5.89 8.26
C LYS A 12 9.46 6.42 7.94
N ALA A 13 8.53 6.36 8.90
CA ALA A 13 7.19 6.93 8.75
C ALA A 13 7.20 8.44 8.44
N THR A 14 8.23 9.14 8.88
CA THR A 14 8.44 10.58 8.67
C THR A 14 9.07 10.95 7.33
N ASP A 15 9.60 9.97 6.59
CA ASP A 15 10.16 10.23 5.24
C ASP A 15 9.04 10.64 4.28
N ARG A 16 9.42 11.28 3.18
CA ARG A 16 8.47 11.73 2.16
C ARG A 16 8.89 11.26 0.77
N ILE A 17 7.93 10.68 0.07
CA ILE A 17 8.04 10.15 -1.29
C ILE A 17 7.15 10.99 -2.20
N THR A 18 7.68 11.46 -3.31
CA THR A 18 6.90 12.22 -4.29
C THR A 18 6.05 11.27 -5.13
N LEU A 19 4.76 11.53 -5.24
CA LEU A 19 3.84 10.80 -6.11
C LEU A 19 3.92 11.33 -7.54
N GLY A 20 4.63 10.62 -8.40
CA GLY A 20 4.74 10.94 -9.81
C GLY A 20 4.99 12.41 -10.09
N LYS A 21 4.13 13.01 -10.92
CA LYS A 21 4.16 14.44 -11.28
C LYS A 21 3.13 15.29 -10.53
N SER A 22 2.42 14.70 -9.57
CA SER A 22 1.29 15.37 -8.87
C SER A 22 1.73 16.48 -7.92
N GLY A 23 2.99 16.49 -7.48
CA GLY A 23 3.51 17.38 -6.44
C GLY A 23 3.03 17.00 -5.03
N LEU A 24 2.41 15.82 -4.86
CA LEU A 24 2.06 15.27 -3.55
C LEU A 24 3.25 14.55 -2.95
N HIS A 25 3.43 14.70 -1.64
CA HIS A 25 4.47 14.02 -0.87
C HIS A 25 3.83 13.16 0.21
N VAL A 26 4.10 11.85 0.17
CA VAL A 26 3.50 10.86 1.06
C VAL A 26 4.54 10.14 1.92
N SER A 27 4.11 9.69 3.09
CA SER A 27 4.91 8.76 3.90
C SER A 27 5.07 7.41 3.19
N PRO A 28 6.17 6.66 3.43
CA PRO A 28 6.34 5.30 2.93
C PRO A 28 5.32 4.31 3.51
N ILE A 29 4.69 4.69 4.60
CA ILE A 29 3.59 3.95 5.20
C ILE A 29 2.28 4.58 4.74
N CYS A 30 1.44 3.78 4.09
CA CYS A 30 0.07 4.12 3.72
C CYS A 30 -0.86 3.35 4.67
N LEU A 31 -1.67 4.05 5.45
CA LEU A 31 -2.64 3.42 6.33
C LEU A 31 -3.91 3.08 5.55
N GLY A 32 -4.27 1.81 5.54
CA GLY A 32 -5.52 1.30 4.96
C GLY A 32 -6.55 0.95 6.01
N MET A 33 -7.13 -0.22 5.89
CA MET A 33 -8.16 -0.74 6.79
C MET A 33 -7.68 -0.75 8.24
N THR A 34 -8.52 -0.26 9.15
CA THR A 34 -8.33 -0.38 10.61
C THR A 34 -9.69 -0.48 11.29
N MET A 35 -9.72 -1.12 12.46
CA MET A 35 -10.93 -1.23 13.28
C MET A 35 -11.12 -0.04 14.22
N SER A 36 -10.02 0.62 14.63
CA SER A 36 -10.05 1.72 15.59
C SER A 36 -9.78 3.06 14.92
N PRO A 37 -10.65 4.05 15.08
CA PRO A 37 -10.39 5.43 14.67
C PRO A 37 -9.12 6.03 15.30
N GLU A 38 -8.78 5.61 16.51
CA GLU A 38 -7.59 6.05 17.25
C GLU A 38 -6.29 5.63 16.54
N THR A 39 -6.33 4.54 15.76
CA THR A 39 -5.19 4.11 14.94
C THR A 39 -4.81 5.15 13.88
N VAL A 40 -5.79 5.87 13.33
CA VAL A 40 -5.54 6.96 12.36
C VAL A 40 -4.78 8.10 13.04
N ILE A 41 -5.21 8.47 14.26
CA ILE A 41 -4.55 9.52 15.04
C ILE A 41 -3.11 9.09 15.37
N ALA A 42 -2.94 7.87 15.90
CA ALA A 42 -1.61 7.34 16.23
C ALA A 42 -0.69 7.26 14.99
N ALA A 43 -1.23 6.92 13.83
CA ALA A 43 -0.46 6.90 12.58
C ALA A 43 -0.03 8.32 12.17
N TYR A 44 -0.95 9.28 12.23
CA TYR A 44 -0.63 10.69 11.95
C TYR A 44 0.44 11.22 12.91
N ASP A 45 0.30 10.98 14.21
CA ASP A 45 1.26 11.40 15.23
C ASP A 45 2.64 10.74 15.04
N ALA A 46 2.69 9.52 14.48
CA ALA A 46 3.91 8.83 14.10
C ALA A 46 4.53 9.35 12.78
N GLY A 47 3.90 10.31 12.11
CA GLY A 47 4.37 10.93 10.87
C GLY A 47 3.77 10.33 9.59
N VAL A 48 2.84 9.39 9.69
CA VAL A 48 2.09 8.88 8.52
C VAL A 48 1.11 9.94 8.05
N ASN A 49 1.23 10.33 6.78
CA ASN A 49 0.31 11.29 6.17
C ASN A 49 -0.45 10.73 4.97
N PHE A 50 -0.33 9.43 4.70
CA PHE A 50 -0.96 8.77 3.57
C PHE A 50 -2.03 7.77 4.01
N PHE A 51 -3.26 7.98 3.55
CA PHE A 51 -4.43 7.21 3.95
C PHE A 51 -5.15 6.65 2.73
N PHE A 52 -5.52 5.37 2.79
CA PHE A 52 -6.17 4.64 1.71
C PHE A 52 -7.57 4.22 2.15
N VAL A 53 -8.59 4.66 1.43
CA VAL A 53 -9.99 4.44 1.78
C VAL A 53 -10.81 4.05 0.55
N THR A 54 -11.97 3.44 0.75
CA THR A 54 -12.94 3.16 -0.32
C THR A 54 -14.34 3.64 0.05
N GLY A 55 -15.14 3.92 -0.97
CA GLY A 55 -16.55 4.23 -0.86
C GLY A 55 -17.50 3.13 -1.39
N ASP A 56 -16.92 2.05 -1.97
CA ASP A 56 -17.71 0.97 -2.59
C ASP A 56 -18.15 -0.13 -1.59
N LEU A 57 -18.52 -1.30 -2.08
CA LEU A 57 -18.98 -2.44 -1.28
C LEU A 57 -18.02 -2.89 -0.16
N HIS A 58 -16.75 -2.49 -0.22
CA HIS A 58 -15.76 -2.77 0.80
C HIS A 58 -15.78 -1.75 1.96
N TRP A 59 -16.62 -0.70 1.86
CA TRP A 59 -16.66 0.38 2.83
C TRP A 59 -16.80 -0.04 4.30
N PRO A 60 -17.56 -1.11 4.65
CA PRO A 60 -17.66 -1.52 6.06
C PRO A 60 -16.31 -1.85 6.69
N MET A 61 -15.37 -2.40 5.89
CA MET A 61 -14.01 -2.71 6.33
C MET A 61 -13.16 -1.45 6.55
N TYR A 62 -13.60 -0.31 6.02
CA TYR A 62 -12.94 1.00 6.11
C TYR A 62 -13.65 1.97 7.04
N ASP A 63 -14.62 1.52 7.83
CA ASP A 63 -15.37 2.38 8.77
C ASP A 63 -14.44 3.01 9.83
N GLY A 64 -13.51 2.24 10.37
CA GLY A 64 -12.53 2.74 11.33
C GLY A 64 -11.65 3.86 10.78
N ILE A 65 -11.14 3.72 9.55
CA ILE A 65 -10.29 4.77 8.96
C ILE A 65 -11.11 6.01 8.58
N ARG A 66 -12.36 5.86 8.12
CA ARG A 66 -13.26 6.98 7.84
C ARG A 66 -13.56 7.79 9.08
N LYS A 67 -13.96 7.13 10.18
CA LYS A 67 -14.20 7.76 11.48
C LYS A 67 -12.93 8.41 12.03
N GLY A 68 -11.77 7.76 11.84
CA GLY A 68 -10.48 8.30 12.26
C GLY A 68 -10.09 9.55 11.47
N LEU A 69 -10.27 9.56 10.15
CA LEU A 69 -10.07 10.74 9.32
C LEU A 69 -11.03 11.87 9.70
N ALA A 70 -12.31 11.58 9.92
CA ALA A 70 -13.26 12.57 10.41
C ALA A 70 -12.79 13.18 11.75
N LYS A 71 -12.38 12.36 12.71
CA LYS A 71 -11.84 12.82 13.99
C LYS A 71 -10.56 13.66 13.85
N LEU A 72 -9.72 13.34 12.86
CA LEU A 72 -8.49 14.07 12.57
C LEU A 72 -8.76 15.45 11.93
N LEU A 73 -9.74 15.51 11.02
CA LEU A 73 -9.93 16.63 10.09
C LEU A 73 -11.07 17.56 10.49
N ASP A 74 -12.12 17.06 11.16
CA ASP A 74 -13.27 17.87 11.53
C ASP A 74 -12.87 18.98 12.49
N GLY A 75 -13.25 20.20 12.16
CA GLY A 75 -12.85 21.40 12.92
C GLY A 75 -11.36 21.79 12.79
N ASN A 76 -10.55 21.07 11.98
CA ASN A 76 -9.11 21.31 11.83
C ASN A 76 -8.71 21.46 10.35
N PRO A 77 -9.10 22.53 9.66
CA PRO A 77 -8.85 22.68 8.22
C PRO A 77 -7.36 22.67 7.85
N SER A 78 -6.47 23.12 8.73
CA SER A 78 -5.02 23.08 8.49
C SER A 78 -4.49 21.65 8.33
N ARG A 79 -5.01 20.68 9.10
CA ARG A 79 -4.61 19.28 9.00
C ARG A 79 -4.99 18.66 7.67
N ARG A 80 -6.02 19.19 6.99
CA ARG A 80 -6.40 18.68 5.67
C ARG A 80 -5.28 18.85 4.64
N ASP A 81 -4.46 19.87 4.74
CA ASP A 81 -3.33 20.11 3.85
C ASP A 81 -2.08 19.28 4.20
N GLU A 82 -2.03 18.73 5.39
CA GLU A 82 -0.93 17.90 5.88
C GLU A 82 -1.07 16.43 5.47
N VAL A 83 -2.29 15.98 5.09
CA VAL A 83 -2.58 14.58 4.75
C VAL A 83 -2.91 14.40 3.28
N VAL A 84 -2.59 13.22 2.77
CA VAL A 84 -2.94 12.75 1.42
C VAL A 84 -3.92 11.59 1.55
N VAL A 85 -5.12 11.74 1.00
CA VAL A 85 -6.16 10.71 1.03
C VAL A 85 -6.37 10.15 -0.36
N GLY A 86 -6.03 8.87 -0.53
CA GLY A 86 -6.29 8.09 -1.72
C GLY A 86 -7.60 7.32 -1.59
N VAL A 87 -8.49 7.46 -2.56
CA VAL A 87 -9.74 6.70 -2.61
C VAL A 87 -9.65 5.67 -3.73
N VAL A 88 -9.83 4.40 -3.37
CA VAL A 88 -9.86 3.28 -4.32
C VAL A 88 -11.29 2.98 -4.75
N SER A 89 -11.46 2.77 -6.05
CA SER A 89 -12.66 2.20 -6.63
C SER A 89 -12.35 0.81 -7.18
N TYR A 90 -13.13 -0.19 -6.77
CA TYR A 90 -13.06 -1.56 -7.29
C TYR A 90 -14.08 -1.81 -8.42
N LEU A 91 -14.85 -0.81 -8.82
CA LEU A 91 -15.78 -0.93 -9.93
C LEU A 91 -15.03 -0.96 -11.27
N ASP A 92 -15.27 -2.00 -12.05
CA ASP A 92 -14.66 -2.14 -13.38
C ASP A 92 -15.28 -1.22 -14.43
N ASN A 93 -16.53 -0.78 -14.21
CA ASN A 93 -17.18 0.13 -15.14
C ASN A 93 -16.62 1.56 -15.04
N PRO A 94 -16.01 2.09 -16.11
CA PRO A 94 -15.39 3.42 -16.09
C PRO A 94 -16.37 4.56 -15.78
N LEU A 95 -17.64 4.41 -16.13
CA LEU A 95 -18.67 5.43 -15.87
C LEU A 95 -18.92 5.63 -14.38
N PHE A 96 -18.80 4.56 -13.59
CA PHE A 96 -19.05 4.58 -12.15
C PHE A 96 -17.76 4.70 -11.32
N ALA A 97 -16.60 4.46 -11.92
CA ALA A 97 -15.33 4.47 -11.19
C ALA A 97 -15.02 5.79 -10.48
N ALA A 98 -15.53 6.91 -11.00
CA ALA A 98 -15.31 8.24 -10.42
C ALA A 98 -16.43 8.72 -9.47
N LEU A 99 -17.61 8.09 -9.46
CA LEU A 99 -18.73 8.54 -8.62
C LEU A 99 -18.48 8.36 -7.13
N GLN A 100 -17.80 7.29 -6.75
CA GLN A 100 -17.53 6.95 -5.34
C GLN A 100 -16.66 7.96 -4.62
N PHE A 101 -15.88 8.75 -5.36
CA PHE A 101 -15.03 9.77 -4.75
C PHE A 101 -15.84 10.90 -4.09
N HIS A 102 -17.01 11.23 -4.65
CA HIS A 102 -17.93 12.19 -4.04
C HIS A 102 -18.56 11.65 -2.75
N GLU A 103 -18.91 10.36 -2.73
CA GLU A 103 -19.51 9.73 -1.56
C GLU A 103 -18.57 9.79 -0.35
N VAL A 104 -17.29 9.46 -0.56
CA VAL A 104 -16.29 9.52 0.52
C VAL A 104 -16.13 10.94 1.06
N ILE A 105 -16.16 11.97 0.20
CA ILE A 105 -16.09 13.37 0.63
C ILE A 105 -17.30 13.72 1.49
N GLY A 106 -18.50 13.27 1.11
CA GLY A 106 -19.73 13.53 1.87
C GLY A 106 -19.79 12.81 3.21
N GLU A 107 -19.14 11.64 3.32
CA GLU A 107 -19.20 10.79 4.50
C GLU A 107 -18.08 11.03 5.53
N VAL A 108 -17.02 11.76 5.15
CA VAL A 108 -15.89 12.07 6.04
C VAL A 108 -15.84 13.56 6.32
N PRO A 109 -16.42 14.02 7.45
CA PRO A 109 -16.37 15.42 7.86
C PRO A 109 -14.94 15.98 7.81
N GLY A 110 -14.78 17.17 7.23
CA GLY A 110 -13.50 17.86 7.08
C GLY A 110 -12.64 17.39 5.91
N LEU A 111 -13.02 16.33 5.18
CA LEU A 111 -12.21 15.81 4.06
C LEU A 111 -12.14 16.77 2.87
N GLN A 112 -13.23 17.42 2.50
CA GLN A 112 -13.35 18.44 1.45
C GLN A 112 -12.93 18.02 0.03
N ARG A 113 -11.90 17.16 -0.12
CA ARG A 113 -11.33 16.69 -1.39
C ARG A 113 -10.72 15.32 -1.26
N VAL A 114 -10.53 14.66 -2.40
CA VAL A 114 -9.74 13.43 -2.55
C VAL A 114 -8.45 13.79 -3.30
N ASP A 115 -7.28 13.43 -2.76
CA ASP A 115 -6.00 13.80 -3.37
C ASP A 115 -5.57 12.84 -4.48
N LEU A 116 -5.90 11.55 -4.33
CA LEU A 116 -5.47 10.46 -5.21
C LEU A 116 -6.65 9.55 -5.56
N LEU A 117 -6.90 9.35 -6.85
CA LEU A 117 -7.88 8.40 -7.37
C LEU A 117 -7.17 7.08 -7.70
N ILE A 118 -7.70 5.95 -7.23
CA ILE A 118 -7.04 4.64 -7.36
C ILE A 118 -7.96 3.66 -8.08
N ALA A 119 -7.49 3.12 -9.21
CA ALA A 119 -8.14 1.97 -9.86
C ALA A 119 -7.78 0.69 -9.08
N GLY A 120 -8.77 0.11 -8.40
CA GLY A 120 -8.58 -1.07 -7.55
C GLY A 120 -8.62 -2.38 -8.34
N ALA A 121 -7.90 -3.41 -7.85
CA ALA A 121 -7.94 -4.79 -8.34
C ALA A 121 -7.71 -4.96 -9.85
N VAL A 122 -6.81 -4.18 -10.44
CA VAL A 122 -6.52 -4.26 -11.88
C VAL A 122 -5.95 -5.65 -12.21
N SER A 123 -6.64 -6.38 -13.08
CA SER A 123 -6.30 -7.76 -13.47
C SER A 123 -6.20 -7.97 -14.98
N SER A 124 -6.59 -6.99 -15.79
CA SER A 124 -6.53 -7.05 -17.26
C SER A 124 -6.42 -5.64 -17.85
N ASP A 125 -6.03 -5.57 -19.13
CA ASP A 125 -6.03 -4.33 -19.90
C ASP A 125 -7.41 -3.70 -19.97
N GLN A 126 -8.45 -4.51 -20.09
CA GLN A 126 -9.84 -4.05 -20.14
C GLN A 126 -10.29 -3.41 -18.82
N SER A 127 -9.76 -3.89 -17.68
CA SER A 127 -10.05 -3.29 -16.39
C SER A 127 -9.12 -2.10 -16.06
N PHE A 128 -8.03 -1.92 -16.79
CA PHE A 128 -7.02 -0.89 -16.52
C PHE A 128 -7.27 0.40 -17.29
N TYR A 129 -7.11 0.35 -18.64
CA TYR A 129 -7.07 1.57 -19.45
C TYR A 129 -8.33 2.42 -19.36
N PRO A 130 -9.55 1.87 -19.53
CA PRO A 130 -10.76 2.70 -19.51
C PRO A 130 -10.99 3.39 -18.16
N ARG A 131 -10.60 2.74 -17.05
CA ARG A 131 -10.77 3.30 -15.71
C ARG A 131 -9.77 4.41 -15.43
N VAL A 132 -8.49 4.19 -15.76
CA VAL A 132 -7.45 5.20 -15.58
C VAL A 132 -7.74 6.42 -16.47
N ASP A 133 -8.25 6.21 -17.68
CA ASP A 133 -8.71 7.28 -18.59
C ASP A 133 -9.88 8.08 -17.98
N ALA A 134 -10.85 7.39 -17.39
CA ALA A 134 -11.96 8.07 -16.72
C ALA A 134 -11.48 8.90 -15.53
N MET A 135 -10.55 8.37 -14.73
CA MET A 135 -9.94 9.08 -13.62
C MET A 135 -9.08 10.27 -14.09
N ALA A 136 -8.37 10.13 -15.22
CA ALA A 136 -7.61 11.21 -15.81
C ALA A 136 -8.51 12.36 -16.28
N ARG A 137 -9.66 12.06 -16.88
CA ARG A 137 -10.67 13.07 -17.22
C ARG A 137 -11.25 13.75 -15.99
N ALA A 138 -11.58 12.98 -14.95
CA ALA A 138 -12.08 13.53 -13.69
C ALA A 138 -11.06 14.46 -13.03
N ARG A 139 -9.77 14.08 -12.99
CA ARG A 139 -8.67 14.91 -12.51
C ARG A 139 -8.53 16.19 -13.33
N ALA A 140 -8.52 16.08 -14.68
CA ALA A 140 -8.39 17.23 -15.56
C ALA A 140 -9.56 18.22 -15.44
N ALA A 141 -10.75 17.72 -15.14
CA ALA A 141 -11.93 18.54 -14.85
C ALA A 141 -11.92 19.15 -13.44
N GLY A 142 -10.89 18.90 -12.63
CA GLY A 142 -10.81 19.35 -11.24
C GLY A 142 -11.82 18.70 -10.30
N GLN A 143 -12.42 17.60 -10.70
CA GLN A 143 -13.43 16.92 -9.90
C GLN A 143 -12.80 16.40 -8.60
N ASN A 144 -13.51 16.58 -7.49
CA ASN A 144 -13.11 16.13 -6.15
C ASN A 144 -11.77 16.69 -5.65
N GLY A 145 -11.13 17.62 -6.35
CA GLY A 145 -9.81 18.14 -5.99
C GLY A 145 -8.64 17.18 -6.27
N ALA A 146 -8.87 16.08 -7.00
CA ALA A 146 -7.86 15.06 -7.26
C ALA A 146 -6.66 15.61 -8.03
N ARG A 147 -5.46 15.26 -7.56
CA ARG A 147 -4.17 15.67 -8.12
C ARG A 147 -3.38 14.50 -8.69
N ALA A 148 -3.62 13.28 -8.20
CA ALA A 148 -2.87 12.08 -8.56
C ALA A 148 -3.80 10.92 -8.96
N ILE A 149 -3.23 9.97 -9.71
CA ILE A 149 -3.89 8.72 -10.12
C ILE A 149 -2.99 7.54 -9.77
N GLY A 150 -3.59 6.50 -9.19
CA GLY A 150 -2.91 5.25 -8.87
C GLY A 150 -3.68 4.03 -9.38
N ALA A 151 -3.02 2.87 -9.27
CA ALA A 151 -3.66 1.58 -9.53
C ALA A 151 -3.11 0.49 -8.60
N THR A 152 -3.98 -0.45 -8.20
CA THR A 152 -3.59 -1.67 -7.48
C THR A 152 -3.61 -2.85 -8.45
N PHE A 153 -2.45 -3.48 -8.68
CA PHE A 153 -2.29 -4.54 -9.67
C PHE A 153 -2.35 -5.92 -9.01
N HIS A 154 -3.39 -6.68 -9.35
CA HIS A 154 -3.45 -8.11 -9.03
C HIS A 154 -2.62 -8.92 -10.03
N GLN A 155 -2.57 -8.49 -11.29
CA GLN A 155 -1.66 -9.03 -12.30
C GLN A 155 -0.41 -8.13 -12.41
N ARG A 156 0.72 -8.61 -11.90
CA ARG A 156 1.96 -7.82 -11.78
C ARG A 156 2.55 -7.37 -13.12
N SER A 157 2.40 -8.15 -14.18
CA SER A 157 2.88 -7.78 -15.52
C SER A 157 2.31 -6.44 -16.00
N LEU A 158 1.06 -6.14 -15.66
CA LEU A 158 0.42 -4.86 -15.99
C LEU A 158 1.09 -3.66 -15.29
N ALA A 159 1.68 -3.87 -14.13
CA ALA A 159 2.42 -2.81 -13.45
C ALA A 159 3.65 -2.38 -14.24
N VAL A 160 4.34 -3.32 -14.92
CA VAL A 160 5.47 -3.01 -15.82
C VAL A 160 4.96 -2.29 -17.07
N VAL A 161 3.93 -2.85 -17.71
CA VAL A 161 3.36 -2.24 -18.92
C VAL A 161 2.86 -0.83 -18.63
N SER A 162 2.29 -0.59 -17.46
CA SER A 162 1.78 0.73 -17.06
C SER A 162 2.88 1.81 -16.93
N GLU A 163 4.17 1.43 -16.85
CA GLU A 163 5.28 2.40 -16.88
C GLU A 163 5.44 3.11 -18.23
N GLN A 164 4.97 2.48 -19.30
CA GLN A 164 4.95 3.08 -20.63
C GLN A 164 3.89 4.19 -20.73
N TYR A 165 2.90 4.16 -19.85
CA TYR A 165 1.84 5.15 -19.76
C TYR A 165 2.13 6.07 -18.59
N ASP A 166 2.58 7.25 -18.88
CA ASP A 166 2.93 8.31 -17.91
C ASP A 166 1.69 8.92 -17.20
N MET A 167 0.70 8.07 -16.90
CA MET A 167 -0.58 8.47 -16.33
C MET A 167 -0.68 8.16 -14.84
N LEU A 168 0.15 7.24 -14.34
CA LEU A 168 0.10 6.84 -12.93
C LEU A 168 1.15 7.58 -12.10
N ASP A 169 0.69 8.14 -11.00
CA ASP A 169 1.54 8.78 -10.01
C ASP A 169 1.99 7.80 -8.92
N ILE A 170 1.32 6.64 -8.78
CA ILE A 170 1.68 5.57 -7.86
C ILE A 170 1.16 4.21 -8.35
N ARG A 171 1.91 3.14 -8.05
CA ARG A 171 1.52 1.75 -8.29
C ARG A 171 1.51 0.96 -7.01
N PHE A 172 0.49 0.13 -6.81
CA PHE A 172 0.43 -0.83 -5.71
C PHE A 172 0.53 -2.25 -6.28
N ILE A 173 1.46 -3.05 -5.75
CA ILE A 173 1.70 -4.42 -6.21
C ILE A 173 1.63 -5.41 -5.05
N ARG A 174 1.31 -6.68 -5.35
CA ARG A 174 1.39 -7.76 -4.37
C ARG A 174 2.79 -8.39 -4.38
N TYR A 175 3.45 -8.35 -3.25
CA TYR A 175 4.70 -9.06 -2.99
C TYR A 175 4.76 -9.43 -1.50
N ASN A 176 5.06 -10.69 -1.18
CA ASN A 176 5.27 -11.17 0.18
C ASN A 176 6.02 -12.52 0.14
N SER A 177 6.35 -13.09 1.30
CA SER A 177 7.16 -14.31 1.39
C SER A 177 6.50 -15.56 0.77
N ALA A 178 5.16 -15.65 0.76
CA ALA A 178 4.44 -16.73 0.06
C ALA A 178 4.29 -16.46 -1.45
N HIS A 179 4.44 -15.19 -1.89
CA HIS A 179 4.31 -14.78 -3.28
C HIS A 179 5.55 -13.98 -3.73
N PRO A 180 6.76 -14.59 -3.70
CA PRO A 180 8.02 -13.90 -4.01
C PRO A 180 8.26 -13.71 -5.52
N GLY A 181 7.34 -14.12 -6.38
CA GLY A 181 7.47 -14.14 -7.84
C GLY A 181 7.85 -12.82 -8.46
N ALA A 182 7.50 -11.67 -7.83
CA ALA A 182 7.90 -10.35 -8.30
C ALA A 182 9.42 -10.17 -8.45
N ARG A 183 10.23 -10.93 -7.71
CA ARG A 183 11.70 -10.94 -7.86
C ARG A 183 12.14 -11.39 -9.26
N ARG A 184 11.32 -12.18 -9.94
CA ARG A 184 11.61 -12.74 -11.27
C ARG A 184 10.83 -12.05 -12.36
N ASP A 185 9.54 -11.78 -12.13
CA ASP A 185 8.60 -11.38 -13.17
C ASP A 185 8.25 -9.89 -13.16
N LEU A 186 8.78 -9.12 -12.21
CA LEU A 186 8.45 -7.70 -12.09
C LEU A 186 9.71 -6.82 -11.87
N PHE A 187 10.44 -7.02 -10.78
CA PHE A 187 11.54 -6.13 -10.38
C PHE A 187 12.64 -5.98 -11.45
N PRO A 188 13.06 -7.03 -12.19
CA PRO A 188 14.07 -6.90 -13.25
C PRO A 188 13.63 -6.00 -14.40
N TYR A 189 12.33 -5.77 -14.57
CA TYR A 189 11.75 -5.00 -15.68
C TYR A 189 11.40 -3.56 -15.28
N PHE A 190 11.48 -3.20 -14.02
CA PHE A 190 11.37 -1.80 -13.63
C PHE A 190 12.58 -1.01 -14.10
N ARG A 191 12.32 0.22 -14.55
CA ARG A 191 13.38 1.16 -14.90
C ARG A 191 14.19 1.52 -13.65
N SER A 192 15.49 1.76 -13.84
CA SER A 192 16.38 2.22 -12.76
C SER A 192 15.95 3.58 -12.20
N VAL A 193 15.35 4.43 -13.06
CA VAL A 193 14.73 5.68 -12.66
C VAL A 193 13.24 5.59 -13.00
N ARG A 194 12.42 5.42 -11.98
CA ARG A 194 10.95 5.36 -12.12
C ARG A 194 10.36 6.75 -12.02
N THR A 195 9.30 6.98 -12.81
CA THR A 195 8.54 8.24 -12.77
C THR A 195 7.53 8.27 -11.62
N SER A 196 7.17 7.11 -11.07
CA SER A 196 6.23 6.97 -9.95
C SER A 196 6.65 5.87 -8.99
N PRO A 197 6.40 6.04 -7.68
CA PRO A 197 6.74 5.06 -6.66
C PRO A 197 5.89 3.80 -6.77
N VAL A 198 6.44 2.72 -6.19
CA VAL A 198 5.80 1.41 -6.09
C VAL A 198 5.57 1.10 -4.62
N PHE A 199 4.32 0.92 -4.25
CA PHE A 199 3.90 0.50 -2.92
C PHE A 199 3.47 -0.96 -2.94
N ASN A 200 3.70 -1.65 -1.84
CA ASN A 200 3.23 -3.02 -1.68
C ASN A 200 1.88 -3.06 -0.96
N PHE A 201 1.05 -4.05 -1.30
CA PHE A 201 -0.12 -4.42 -0.52
C PHE A 201 -0.10 -5.93 -0.21
N LYS A 202 -0.86 -6.35 0.81
CA LYS A 202 -0.91 -7.75 1.30
C LYS A 202 0.45 -8.26 1.82
N SER A 203 1.24 -7.40 2.46
CA SER A 203 2.53 -7.77 3.05
C SER A 203 2.41 -8.93 4.04
N THR A 204 1.41 -8.89 4.91
CA THR A 204 1.19 -9.84 6.02
C THR A 204 0.34 -11.06 5.65
N MET A 205 -0.18 -11.14 4.42
CA MET A 205 -0.99 -12.30 3.96
C MET A 205 -0.22 -13.63 3.93
N SER A 206 1.10 -13.58 4.04
CA SER A 206 1.98 -14.75 4.12
C SER A 206 2.45 -15.05 5.54
N GLN A 207 1.91 -14.36 6.53
CA GLN A 207 2.31 -14.54 7.92
C GLN A 207 2.11 -15.98 8.36
N VAL A 208 3.15 -16.56 8.92
CA VAL A 208 3.09 -17.83 9.65
C VAL A 208 2.85 -17.50 11.11
N THR A 209 1.65 -17.77 11.59
CA THR A 209 1.30 -17.49 12.99
C THR A 209 2.04 -18.45 13.95
N PRO A 210 2.19 -18.10 15.23
CA PRO A 210 2.78 -19.01 16.21
C PRO A 210 2.15 -20.41 16.22
N GLN A 211 0.82 -20.49 16.07
CA GLN A 211 0.09 -21.76 16.01
C GLN A 211 0.45 -22.58 14.74
N MET A 212 0.56 -21.91 13.60
CA MET A 212 1.02 -22.56 12.35
C MET A 212 2.46 -23.06 12.50
N PHE A 213 3.33 -22.25 13.12
CA PHE A 213 4.73 -22.62 13.35
C PHE A 213 4.84 -23.84 14.28
N GLU A 214 4.09 -23.90 15.36
CA GLU A 214 4.04 -25.05 16.25
C GLU A 214 3.59 -26.32 15.52
N ALA A 215 2.59 -26.21 14.64
CA ALA A 215 2.09 -27.35 13.85
C ALA A 215 3.14 -27.93 12.88
N LEU A 216 4.16 -27.14 12.51
CA LEU A 216 5.27 -27.61 11.66
C LEU A 216 6.27 -28.50 12.40
N ASN A 217 6.22 -28.57 13.74
CA ASN A 217 7.16 -29.30 14.58
C ASN A 217 8.63 -28.97 14.31
N LEU A 218 8.94 -27.75 13.95
CA LEU A 218 10.30 -27.28 13.72
C LEU A 218 11.06 -27.12 15.06
N PRO A 219 12.39 -27.18 15.03
CA PRO A 219 13.21 -26.93 16.23
C PRO A 219 12.89 -25.57 16.85
N LYS A 220 12.76 -25.52 18.19
CA LYS A 220 12.45 -24.30 18.94
C LYS A 220 13.52 -23.18 18.78
N SER A 221 14.70 -23.52 18.26
CA SER A 221 15.77 -22.57 17.97
C SER A 221 15.53 -21.78 16.68
N TYR A 222 14.55 -22.17 15.86
CA TYR A 222 14.25 -21.48 14.63
C TYR A 222 13.55 -20.15 14.92
N TRP A 223 13.88 -19.16 14.13
CA TRP A 223 13.27 -17.84 14.21
C TRP A 223 11.77 -17.89 13.83
N VAL A 224 10.94 -17.27 14.65
CA VAL A 224 9.52 -17.05 14.38
C VAL A 224 9.36 -15.57 14.04
N PRO A 225 9.20 -15.21 12.75
CA PRO A 225 9.00 -13.82 12.35
C PRO A 225 7.73 -13.23 12.94
N ASP A 226 7.80 -12.04 13.52
CA ASP A 226 6.64 -11.31 13.96
C ASP A 226 5.95 -10.58 12.78
N VAL A 227 4.77 -10.02 13.00
CA VAL A 227 4.00 -9.32 11.94
C VAL A 227 4.80 -8.20 11.28
N CYS A 228 5.64 -7.52 12.03
CA CYS A 228 6.46 -6.41 11.53
C CYS A 228 7.60 -6.88 10.63
N ASP A 229 8.11 -8.11 10.84
CA ASP A 229 9.15 -8.68 9.98
C ASP A 229 8.63 -8.92 8.55
N TYR A 230 7.32 -9.13 8.35
CA TYR A 230 6.72 -9.22 7.01
C TYR A 230 6.69 -7.87 6.31
N TYR A 231 6.56 -6.75 7.01
CA TYR A 231 6.74 -5.42 6.44
C TYR A 231 8.22 -5.13 6.14
N ARG A 232 9.14 -5.54 7.03
CA ARG A 232 10.59 -5.46 6.79
C ARG A 232 10.97 -6.27 5.53
N PHE A 233 10.46 -7.51 5.40
CA PHE A 233 10.68 -8.35 4.22
C PHE A 233 10.37 -7.62 2.91
N VAL A 234 9.23 -6.96 2.87
CA VAL A 234 8.81 -6.22 1.69
C VAL A 234 9.67 -4.99 1.44
N LEU A 235 9.90 -4.18 2.47
CA LEU A 235 10.65 -2.92 2.38
C LEU A 235 12.17 -3.13 2.24
N THR A 236 12.68 -4.33 2.50
CA THR A 236 14.08 -4.71 2.19
C THR A 236 14.37 -4.58 0.69
N ARG A 237 13.35 -4.75 -0.16
CA ARG A 237 13.50 -4.62 -1.61
C ARG A 237 13.58 -3.16 -2.03
N PRO A 238 14.68 -2.74 -2.71
CA PRO A 238 14.85 -1.35 -3.15
C PRO A 238 13.84 -0.93 -4.24
N GLU A 239 13.21 -1.91 -4.89
CA GLU A 239 12.17 -1.68 -5.89
C GLU A 239 10.83 -1.25 -5.28
N ILE A 240 10.66 -1.41 -3.96
CA ILE A 240 9.42 -1.05 -3.24
C ILE A 240 9.69 0.17 -2.37
N ASP A 241 8.96 1.23 -2.63
CA ASP A 241 9.15 2.53 -1.97
C ASP A 241 8.35 2.63 -0.68
N GLY A 242 7.22 1.90 -0.57
CA GLY A 242 6.37 1.93 0.61
C GLY A 242 5.41 0.76 0.71
N VAL A 243 4.61 0.74 1.78
CA VAL A 243 3.64 -0.31 2.06
C VAL A 243 2.26 0.25 2.40
N LEU A 244 1.23 -0.42 1.90
CA LEU A 244 -0.14 -0.30 2.39
C LEU A 244 -0.29 -1.28 3.56
N CYS A 245 -0.44 -0.77 4.76
CA CYS A 245 -0.58 -1.53 5.99
C CYS A 245 -1.98 -1.37 6.59
N SER A 246 -2.36 -2.32 7.44
CA SER A 246 -3.69 -2.36 8.07
C SER A 246 -3.56 -2.70 9.55
N PRO A 247 -2.88 -1.88 10.36
CA PRO A 247 -2.86 -2.02 11.80
C PRO A 247 -4.28 -1.82 12.35
N MET A 248 -4.70 -2.72 13.23
CA MET A 248 -6.04 -2.70 13.81
C MET A 248 -6.12 -1.80 15.03
N HIS A 249 -4.99 -1.62 15.74
CA HIS A 249 -4.88 -0.87 16.98
C HIS A 249 -3.71 0.12 16.97
N PRO A 250 -3.77 1.20 17.78
CA PRO A 250 -2.72 2.22 17.84
C PRO A 250 -1.32 1.68 18.17
N GLU A 251 -1.25 0.67 19.04
CA GLU A 251 0.00 0.06 19.47
C GLU A 251 0.76 -0.60 18.33
N GLU A 252 0.03 -1.15 17.35
CA GLU A 252 0.62 -1.81 16.16
C GLU A 252 1.33 -0.80 15.25
N VAL A 253 0.84 0.44 15.20
CA VAL A 253 1.52 1.54 14.47
C VAL A 253 2.90 1.81 15.08
N GLN A 254 2.97 1.89 16.40
CA GLN A 254 4.22 2.13 17.12
C GLN A 254 5.18 0.92 17.00
N GLN A 255 4.63 -0.30 17.01
CA GLN A 255 5.40 -1.52 16.80
C GLN A 255 6.00 -1.52 15.39
N LEU A 256 5.23 -1.17 14.37
CA LEU A 256 5.72 -1.07 13.00
C LEU A 256 6.83 -0.02 12.88
N ALA A 257 6.64 1.18 13.43
CA ALA A 257 7.65 2.24 13.38
C ALA A 257 8.98 1.77 13.99
N ARG A 258 8.93 1.15 15.19
CA ARG A 258 10.13 0.58 15.86
C ARG A 258 10.74 -0.58 15.08
N ALA A 259 9.94 -1.41 14.41
CA ALA A 259 10.45 -2.52 13.63
C ALA A 259 11.25 -2.04 12.40
N LEU A 260 10.85 -0.95 11.78
CA LEU A 260 11.58 -0.36 10.67
C LEU A 260 12.97 0.16 11.07
N GLU A 261 13.15 0.53 12.35
CA GLU A 261 14.46 0.94 12.89
C GLU A 261 15.45 -0.24 12.99
N LYS A 262 14.97 -1.50 13.02
CA LYS A 262 15.85 -2.69 12.99
C LYS A 262 16.63 -2.83 11.67
N GLY A 263 16.24 -2.08 10.65
CA GLY A 263 16.85 -2.13 9.33
C GLY A 263 16.32 -3.27 8.43
N PRO A 264 16.86 -3.39 7.21
CA PRO A 264 16.48 -4.41 6.26
C PRO A 264 16.84 -5.82 6.76
N LEU A 265 16.13 -6.82 6.23
CA LEU A 265 16.48 -8.21 6.45
C LEU A 265 17.75 -8.56 5.68
N THR A 266 18.54 -9.50 6.21
CA THR A 266 19.62 -10.14 5.45
C THR A 266 19.03 -11.03 4.35
N ARG A 267 19.86 -11.42 3.40
CA ARG A 267 19.46 -12.34 2.35
C ARG A 267 19.02 -13.70 2.93
N GLU A 268 19.72 -14.17 3.94
CA GLU A 268 19.42 -15.42 4.63
C GLU A 268 18.07 -15.35 5.34
N GLU A 269 17.76 -14.23 5.99
CA GLU A 269 16.46 -14.01 6.63
C GLU A 269 15.32 -13.93 5.60
N GLU A 270 15.52 -13.25 4.46
CA GLU A 270 14.55 -13.22 3.37
C GLU A 270 14.26 -14.63 2.81
N GLU A 271 15.30 -15.43 2.52
CA GLU A 271 15.16 -16.79 2.00
C GLU A 271 14.51 -17.71 3.03
N TYR A 272 14.88 -17.55 4.31
CA TYR A 272 14.22 -18.27 5.40
C TYR A 272 12.72 -17.98 5.46
N MET A 273 12.31 -16.72 5.38
CA MET A 273 10.88 -16.36 5.40
C MET A 273 10.13 -16.92 4.20
N ILE A 274 10.75 -16.97 3.01
CA ILE A 274 10.17 -17.60 1.82
C ILE A 274 10.00 -19.11 2.05
N TRP A 275 11.03 -19.77 2.54
CA TRP A 275 10.99 -21.20 2.85
C TRP A 275 9.90 -21.50 3.91
N LEU A 276 9.88 -20.77 5.02
CA LEU A 276 8.90 -20.94 6.08
C LEU A 276 7.47 -20.76 5.57
N SER A 277 7.22 -19.71 4.77
CA SER A 277 5.92 -19.47 4.16
C SER A 277 5.51 -20.60 3.20
N SER A 278 6.46 -21.22 2.49
CA SER A 278 6.19 -22.33 1.56
C SER A 278 5.75 -23.61 2.24
N LEU A 279 6.08 -23.79 3.54
CA LEU A 279 5.64 -24.95 4.33
C LEU A 279 4.15 -24.86 4.74
N VAL A 280 3.62 -23.63 4.81
CA VAL A 280 2.26 -23.36 5.31
C VAL A 280 1.31 -22.98 4.18
N HIS A 281 1.78 -22.19 3.24
CA HIS A 281 0.97 -21.69 2.15
C HIS A 281 1.28 -22.50 0.87
N ALA A 282 0.29 -23.24 0.38
CA ALA A 282 0.44 -23.93 -0.90
C ALA A 282 0.83 -22.91 -1.99
N PRO A 283 1.76 -23.25 -2.91
CA PRO A 283 2.09 -22.37 -4.00
C PRO A 283 0.82 -22.12 -4.83
N VAL A 284 0.36 -20.86 -4.82
CA VAL A 284 -0.68 -20.44 -5.75
C VAL A 284 -0.03 -20.40 -7.12
N LEU A 285 -0.35 -21.41 -7.92
CA LEU A 285 -0.03 -21.42 -9.35
C LEU A 285 -0.79 -20.25 -9.98
N THR A 286 -0.11 -19.14 -10.20
CA THR A 286 -0.59 -17.96 -10.94
C THR A 286 0.18 -17.81 -12.23
#